data_f8a4ff1cfec987bcd38176b20837a6a7
#
_entry.id   f8a4ff1cfec987bcd38176b20837a6a7
#
_cell.length_a   1.000
_cell.length_b   1.000
_cell.length_c   1.000
_cell.angle_alpha   90.00
_cell.angle_beta   90.00
_cell.angle_gamma   90.00
#
_symmetry.space_group_name_H-M   'P 1'
#
loop_
_entity.id
_entity.type
_entity.pdbx_description
1 polymer ?
#
loop_
_entity_poly.entity_id
_entity_poly.type
_entity_poly.pdbx_seq_one_letter_code
_entity_poly.pdbx_strand_id
1 'polypeptide(L)'
;MPATVIHDLAAELPVSEDGTLSRVLYRDDRLRVVGFAFDEGEELTEHTSALPVVIQVIKGRLELVLGEEKTEARPGTWIHLPARLPHTVRATEPSVMLLTMLPAPRSGES
;
A
#
# COMPACT_ATOMS: atom_id res chain seq x y z
N MET A 1 23.71 8.70 8.92
CA MET A 1 23.06 7.48 8.38
C MET A 1 22.90 7.63 6.87
N PRO A 2 23.26 6.62 6.10
CA PRO A 2 23.06 6.70 4.65
C PRO A 2 21.56 6.66 4.32
N ALA A 3 21.22 7.36 3.27
CA ALA A 3 19.85 7.32 2.74
C ALA A 3 19.60 5.98 2.05
N THR A 4 18.35 5.59 1.96
CA THR A 4 17.91 4.47 1.15
C THR A 4 17.22 5.04 -0.08
N VAL A 5 17.66 4.63 -1.25
CA VAL A 5 17.12 5.15 -2.52
C VAL A 5 16.67 3.99 -3.39
N ILE A 6 15.45 4.07 -3.87
CA ILE A 6 14.93 3.11 -4.85
C ILE A 6 14.60 3.92 -6.10
N HIS A 7 15.38 3.71 -7.17
CA HIS A 7 15.25 4.52 -8.38
C HIS A 7 14.03 4.17 -9.23
N ASP A 8 13.58 2.93 -9.18
CA ASP A 8 12.44 2.49 -9.99
C ASP A 8 11.56 1.54 -9.19
N LEU A 9 10.55 2.10 -8.55
CA LEU A 9 9.64 1.33 -7.70
C LEU A 9 8.90 0.25 -8.47
N ALA A 10 8.47 0.56 -9.69
CA ALA A 10 7.74 -0.41 -10.51
C ALA A 10 8.60 -1.62 -10.88
N ALA A 11 9.90 -1.40 -11.09
CA ALA A 11 10.82 -2.49 -11.42
C ALA A 11 11.01 -3.46 -10.24
N GLU A 12 10.85 -2.97 -9.00
CA GLU A 12 10.93 -3.82 -7.80
C GLU A 12 9.69 -4.67 -7.60
N LEU A 13 8.61 -4.37 -8.31
CA LEU A 13 7.30 -4.96 -8.09
C LEU A 13 6.67 -5.44 -9.41
N PRO A 14 7.29 -6.44 -10.05
CA PRO A 14 6.74 -6.95 -11.32
C PRO A 14 5.39 -7.62 -11.09
N VAL A 15 4.44 -7.32 -11.97
CA VAL A 15 3.12 -7.96 -11.93
C VAL A 15 3.24 -9.36 -12.50
N SER A 16 2.81 -10.36 -11.74
CA SER A 16 2.78 -11.75 -12.18
C SER A 16 1.39 -12.10 -12.68
N GLU A 17 1.33 -12.93 -13.72
CA GLU A 17 0.06 -13.40 -14.25
C GLU A 17 -0.76 -14.10 -13.16
N ASP A 18 -2.02 -13.68 -13.01
CA ASP A 18 -2.97 -14.23 -12.04
C ASP A 18 -2.47 -14.23 -10.59
N GLY A 19 -1.61 -13.28 -10.25
CA GLY A 19 -1.03 -13.27 -8.93
C GLY A 19 -0.93 -11.91 -8.27
N THR A 20 -0.64 -11.95 -6.97
CA THR A 20 -0.35 -10.79 -6.16
C THR A 20 1.03 -10.99 -5.55
N LEU A 21 1.90 -10.01 -5.75
CA LEU A 21 3.22 -9.97 -5.11
C LEU A 21 3.18 -8.94 -3.99
N SER A 22 3.72 -9.28 -2.83
CA SER A 22 3.98 -8.29 -1.79
C SER A 22 5.46 -8.38 -1.42
N ARG A 23 6.08 -7.23 -1.23
CA ARG A 23 7.51 -7.15 -0.91
C ARG A 23 7.77 -6.00 0.06
N VAL A 24 8.49 -6.27 1.14
CA VAL A 24 8.95 -5.21 2.04
C VAL A 24 10.10 -4.50 1.33
N LEU A 25 9.92 -3.22 1.03
CA LEU A 25 10.92 -2.41 0.35
C LEU A 25 11.85 -1.69 1.32
N TYR A 26 11.32 -1.33 2.48
CA TYR A 26 12.09 -0.66 3.51
C TYR A 26 11.45 -0.89 4.87
N ARG A 27 12.26 -0.99 5.90
CA ARG A 27 11.77 -1.11 7.28
C ARG A 27 12.81 -0.60 8.26
N ASP A 28 12.36 0.21 9.21
CA ASP A 28 13.15 0.59 10.37
C ASP A 28 12.20 0.77 11.57
N ASP A 29 12.66 1.43 12.63
CA ASP A 29 11.86 1.63 13.85
C ASP A 29 10.68 2.57 13.64
N ARG A 30 10.70 3.36 12.60
CA ARG A 30 9.78 4.48 12.38
C ARG A 30 8.78 4.25 11.27
N LEU A 31 9.12 3.40 10.31
CA LEU A 31 8.20 3.13 9.20
C LEU A 31 8.51 1.81 8.53
N ARG A 32 7.53 1.32 7.81
CA ARG A 32 7.66 0.10 7.02
C ARG A 32 6.96 0.35 5.70
N VAL A 33 7.65 0.14 4.61
CA VAL A 33 7.09 0.31 3.27
C VAL A 33 6.96 -1.05 2.60
N VAL A 34 5.74 -1.41 2.25
CA VAL A 34 5.45 -2.65 1.54
C VAL A 34 4.91 -2.30 0.16
N GLY A 35 5.50 -2.87 -0.86
CA GLY A 35 4.99 -2.73 -2.21
C GLY A 35 4.11 -3.91 -2.58
N PHE A 36 3.07 -3.64 -3.36
CA PHE A 36 2.16 -4.66 -3.87
C PHE A 36 2.06 -4.53 -5.37
N ALA A 37 2.11 -5.66 -6.06
CA ALA A 37 1.82 -5.73 -7.49
C ALA A 37 0.67 -6.71 -7.68
N PHE A 38 -0.38 -6.25 -8.36
CA PHE A 38 -1.60 -7.05 -8.60
C PHE A 38 -1.82 -7.25 -10.09
N ASP A 39 -2.14 -8.45 -10.49
CA ASP A 39 -2.73 -8.64 -11.80
C ASP A 39 -4.20 -8.20 -11.79
N GLU A 40 -4.79 -8.02 -12.95
CA GLU A 40 -6.19 -7.65 -13.07
C GLU A 40 -7.07 -8.64 -12.32
N GLY A 41 -8.00 -8.12 -11.52
CA GLY A 41 -8.94 -8.93 -10.75
C GLY A 41 -8.43 -9.40 -9.39
N GLU A 42 -7.13 -9.24 -9.12
CA GLU A 42 -6.59 -9.62 -7.81
C GLU A 42 -6.98 -8.60 -6.75
N GLU A 43 -7.15 -9.07 -5.52
CA GLU A 43 -7.59 -8.21 -4.44
C GLU A 43 -6.98 -8.57 -3.09
N LEU A 44 -6.97 -7.58 -2.21
CA LEU A 44 -6.75 -7.79 -0.78
C LEU A 44 -8.13 -7.68 -0.14
N THR A 45 -8.58 -8.76 0.48
CA THR A 45 -9.90 -8.80 1.12
C THR A 45 -9.94 -7.88 2.33
N GLU A 46 -11.15 -7.60 2.81
CA GLU A 46 -11.34 -6.69 3.94
C GLU A 46 -10.46 -7.06 5.11
N HIS A 47 -9.71 -6.08 5.59
CA HIS A 47 -8.87 -6.23 6.77
C HIS A 47 -8.68 -4.87 7.44
N THR A 48 -8.12 -4.91 8.64
CA THR A 48 -7.77 -3.70 9.37
C THR A 48 -6.29 -3.75 9.72
N SER A 49 -5.70 -2.58 9.89
CA SER A 49 -4.35 -2.46 10.41
C SER A 49 -4.40 -1.79 11.78
N ALA A 50 -3.63 -2.28 12.72
CA ALA A 50 -3.51 -1.64 14.02
C ALA A 50 -2.80 -0.29 13.93
N LEU A 51 -2.10 -0.05 12.82
CA LEU A 51 -1.32 1.17 12.58
C LEU A 51 -1.96 2.00 11.50
N PRO A 52 -1.81 3.33 11.55
CA PRO A 52 -2.19 4.17 10.41
C PRO A 52 -1.34 3.78 9.20
N VAL A 53 -1.90 3.89 8.01
CA VAL A 53 -1.18 3.58 6.78
C VAL A 53 -1.41 4.64 5.72
N VAL A 54 -0.43 4.77 4.83
CA VAL A 54 -0.54 5.60 3.64
C VAL A 54 -0.45 4.69 2.43
N ILE A 55 -1.40 4.82 1.52
CA ILE A 55 -1.38 4.09 0.24
C ILE A 55 -1.06 5.08 -0.87
N GLN A 56 -0.12 4.71 -1.72
CA GLN A 56 0.24 5.50 -2.90
C GLN A 56 0.18 4.59 -4.11
N VAL A 57 -0.56 5.00 -5.13
CA VAL A 57 -0.69 4.23 -6.37
C VAL A 57 0.39 4.67 -7.35
N ILE A 58 1.18 3.71 -7.82
CA ILE A 58 2.30 3.94 -8.73
C ILE A 58 1.90 3.67 -10.17
N LYS A 59 1.08 2.64 -10.38
CA LYS A 59 0.71 2.17 -11.71
C LYS A 59 -0.67 1.52 -11.64
N GLY A 60 -1.43 1.61 -12.72
CA GLY A 60 -2.68 0.89 -12.87
C GLY A 60 -3.88 1.60 -12.26
N ARG A 61 -4.87 0.81 -11.88
CA ARG A 61 -6.13 1.33 -11.34
C ARG A 61 -6.66 0.38 -10.27
N LEU A 62 -6.97 0.94 -9.12
CA LEU A 62 -7.47 0.19 -7.98
C LEU A 62 -8.84 0.72 -7.56
N GLU A 63 -9.73 -0.18 -7.20
CA GLU A 63 -10.96 0.15 -6.50
C GLU A 63 -10.75 -0.15 -5.02
N LEU A 64 -11.02 0.82 -4.18
CA LEU A 64 -10.90 0.67 -2.74
C LEU A 64 -12.24 0.89 -2.07
N VAL A 65 -12.48 0.14 -1.00
CA VAL A 65 -13.58 0.42 -0.09
C VAL A 65 -12.93 0.79 1.23
N LEU A 66 -13.15 2.02 1.68
CA LEU A 66 -12.53 2.60 2.87
C LEU A 66 -13.62 2.83 3.90
N GLY A 67 -13.77 1.88 4.83
CA GLY A 67 -14.95 1.86 5.69
C GLY A 67 -16.17 1.56 4.82
N GLU A 68 -17.02 2.55 4.62
CA GLU A 68 -18.20 2.43 3.76
C GLU A 68 -18.05 3.18 2.43
N GLU A 69 -16.94 3.88 2.25
CA GLU A 69 -16.72 4.73 1.08
C GLU A 69 -15.96 4.01 -0.02
N LYS A 70 -16.49 4.08 -1.23
CA LYS A 70 -15.81 3.54 -2.41
C LYS A 70 -14.98 4.62 -3.07
N THR A 71 -13.78 4.30 -3.46
CA THR A 71 -12.86 5.22 -4.11
C THR A 71 -12.11 4.49 -5.23
N GLU A 72 -11.94 5.16 -6.36
CA GLU A 72 -11.08 4.70 -7.42
C GLU A 72 -9.75 5.42 -7.31
N ALA A 73 -8.67 4.67 -7.37
CA ALA A 73 -7.32 5.23 -7.26
C ALA A 73 -6.52 4.96 -8.52
N ARG A 74 -5.84 5.98 -9.01
CA ARG A 74 -5.01 6.00 -10.23
C ARG A 74 -3.59 6.37 -9.87
N PRO A 75 -2.62 6.24 -10.79
CA PRO A 75 -1.26 6.68 -10.51
C PRO A 75 -1.22 8.11 -9.99
N GLY A 76 -0.53 8.31 -8.89
CA GLY A 76 -0.46 9.60 -8.22
C GLY A 76 -1.45 9.77 -7.07
N THR A 77 -2.40 8.86 -6.91
CA THR A 77 -3.35 8.92 -5.78
C THR A 77 -2.63 8.62 -4.47
N TRP A 78 -2.92 9.43 -3.47
CA TRP A 78 -2.39 9.31 -2.11
C TRP A 78 -3.55 9.20 -1.13
N ILE A 79 -3.53 8.18 -0.28
CA ILE A 79 -4.62 7.91 0.67
C ILE A 79 -4.03 7.67 2.06
N HIS A 80 -4.58 8.35 3.05
CA HIS A 80 -4.26 8.07 4.45
C HIS A 80 -5.43 7.31 5.08
N LEU A 81 -5.13 6.20 5.74
CA LEU A 81 -6.10 5.42 6.50
C LEU A 81 -5.75 5.46 7.97
N PRO A 82 -6.67 5.95 8.82
CA PRO A 82 -6.44 5.87 10.25
C PRO A 82 -6.36 4.41 10.72
N ALA A 83 -5.76 4.19 11.86
CA ALA A 83 -5.67 2.85 12.44
C ALA A 83 -7.07 2.22 12.54
N ARG A 84 -7.15 0.94 12.26
CA ARG A 84 -8.34 0.09 12.40
C ARG A 84 -9.50 0.39 11.44
N LEU A 85 -9.31 1.24 10.44
CA LEU A 85 -10.35 1.43 9.43
C LEU A 85 -10.39 0.22 8.50
N PRO A 86 -11.52 -0.50 8.42
CA PRO A 86 -11.63 -1.64 7.50
C PRO A 86 -11.48 -1.16 6.06
N HIS A 87 -10.75 -1.90 5.25
CA HIS A 87 -10.57 -1.54 3.85
C HIS A 87 -10.34 -2.75 2.97
N THR A 88 -10.70 -2.61 1.70
CA THR A 88 -10.42 -3.61 0.67
C THR A 88 -9.76 -2.92 -0.51
N VAL A 89 -8.96 -3.68 -1.25
CA VAL A 89 -8.30 -3.19 -2.46
C VAL A 89 -8.51 -4.22 -3.55
N ARG A 90 -8.96 -3.78 -4.73
CA ARG A 90 -9.12 -4.65 -5.88
C ARG A 90 -8.53 -3.99 -7.12
N ALA A 91 -7.72 -4.73 -7.86
CA ALA A 91 -7.13 -4.22 -9.09
C ALA A 91 -8.09 -4.42 -10.27
N THR A 92 -8.41 -3.34 -10.97
CA THR A 92 -9.24 -3.41 -12.19
C THR A 92 -8.39 -3.50 -13.44
N GLU A 93 -7.09 -3.32 -13.30
CA GLU A 93 -6.07 -3.59 -14.33
C GLU A 93 -4.77 -3.88 -13.59
N PRO A 94 -3.72 -4.38 -14.27
CA PRO A 94 -2.45 -4.63 -13.60
C PRO A 94 -1.96 -3.37 -12.90
N SER A 95 -1.66 -3.48 -11.60
CA SER A 95 -1.43 -2.32 -10.74
C SER A 95 -0.30 -2.52 -9.77
N VAL A 96 0.31 -1.41 -9.36
CA VAL A 96 1.35 -1.36 -8.33
C VAL A 96 1.01 -0.27 -7.33
N MET A 97 1.05 -0.62 -6.06
CA MET A 97 0.87 0.36 -4.99
C MET A 97 1.91 0.20 -3.89
N LEU A 98 2.15 1.27 -3.16
CA LEU A 98 2.94 1.27 -1.95
C LEU A 98 2.03 1.43 -0.75
N LEU A 99 2.33 0.70 0.31
CA LEU A 99 1.65 0.83 1.58
C LEU A 99 2.71 1.14 2.63
N THR A 100 2.62 2.34 3.21
CA THR A 100 3.54 2.77 4.26
C THR A 100 2.83 2.68 5.60
N MET A 101 3.36 1.87 6.49
CA MET A 101 2.85 1.73 7.85
C MET A 101 3.64 2.63 8.78
N LEU A 102 2.91 3.37 9.60
CA LEU A 102 3.49 4.32 10.54
C LEU A 102 3.33 3.75 11.94
N PRO A 103 4.40 3.24 12.56
CA PRO A 103 4.30 2.69 13.91
C PRO A 103 3.77 3.72 14.90
N ALA A 104 3.09 3.24 15.94
CA ALA A 104 2.63 4.11 17.00
C ALA A 104 3.83 4.80 17.66
N PRO A 105 3.66 6.04 18.16
CA PRO A 105 4.73 6.71 18.91
C PRO A 105 5.15 5.85 20.10
N ARG A 106 6.43 5.96 20.47
CA ARG A 106 6.91 5.32 21.68
C ARG A 106 6.24 5.96 22.89
N SER A 107 6.17 5.20 23.99
CA SER A 107 5.68 5.75 25.26
C SER A 107 6.43 7.04 25.60
N GLY A 108 5.70 8.12 25.87
CA GLY A 108 6.27 9.42 26.17
C GLY A 108 6.47 10.34 24.95
N GLU A 109 6.26 9.83 23.73
CA GLU A 109 6.27 10.64 22.51
C GLU A 109 4.85 11.13 22.22
N SER A 110 4.75 12.32 21.69
CA SER A 110 3.45 12.89 21.33
C SER A 110 3.33 13.12 19.84
#